data_4c7d8f55d68a6255cb55f7db864ecea8
#
_entry.id   4c7d8f55d68a6255cb55f7db864ecea8
#
_cell.length_a   1.000
_cell.length_b   1.000
_cell.length_c   1.000
_cell.angle_alpha   90.00
_cell.angle_beta   90.00
_cell.angle_gamma   90.00
#
_symmetry.space_group_name_H-M   'P 1'
#
loop_
_entity.id
_entity.type
_entity.pdbx_description
1 polymer ?
#
loop_
_entity_poly.entity_id
_entity_poly.type
_entity_poly.pdbx_seq_one_letter_code
_entity_poly.pdbx_strand_id
1 'polypeptide(L)'
;MKFARYTFLAGGIYGVIVLVPQYFLLERNGRDFPPAITHPEYYYGFVGVALVFQLIFFVISTNPIKYRALIGTSIFEKLAFAVPAAILFFGNMLSASMFAAGMIDAVLGILFVVSFIKVKPHRDDQLASEYIN
;
A
#
# COMPACT_ATOMS: atom_id res chain seq x y z
N MET A 1 -20.25 -0.66 -0.24
CA MET A 1 -19.59 -1.59 -1.20
C MET A 1 -18.91 -0.89 -2.37
N LYS A 2 -19.57 -0.06 -3.15
CA LYS A 2 -18.97 0.60 -4.34
C LYS A 2 -17.71 1.43 -3.98
N PHE A 3 -17.76 2.19 -2.90
CA PHE A 3 -16.61 2.99 -2.45
C PHE A 3 -15.34 2.13 -2.27
N ALA A 4 -15.37 1.11 -1.41
CA ALA A 4 -14.21 0.25 -1.18
C ALA A 4 -13.72 -0.41 -2.48
N ARG A 5 -14.65 -0.91 -3.31
CA ARG A 5 -14.29 -1.52 -4.60
C ARG A 5 -13.48 -0.58 -5.48
N TYR A 6 -13.95 0.66 -5.68
CA TYR A 6 -13.25 1.62 -6.53
C TYR A 6 -11.97 2.16 -5.89
N THR A 7 -11.95 2.33 -4.58
CA THR A 7 -10.74 2.73 -3.83
C THR A 7 -9.61 1.72 -4.03
N PHE A 8 -9.88 0.43 -3.83
CA PHE A 8 -8.88 -0.62 -4.02
C PHE A 8 -8.51 -0.83 -5.48
N LEU A 9 -9.46 -0.72 -6.41
CA LEU A 9 -9.16 -0.78 -7.83
C LEU A 9 -8.25 0.36 -8.26
N ALA A 10 -8.56 1.59 -7.88
CA ALA A 10 -7.75 2.76 -8.20
C ALA A 10 -6.36 2.71 -7.55
N GLY A 11 -6.29 2.29 -6.27
CA GLY A 11 -5.02 2.08 -5.58
C GLY A 11 -4.13 1.05 -6.26
N GLY A 12 -4.71 -0.09 -6.67
CA GLY A 12 -3.99 -1.13 -7.39
C GLY A 12 -3.45 -0.67 -8.75
N ILE A 13 -4.29 0.01 -9.53
CA ILE A 13 -3.88 0.57 -10.84
C ILE A 13 -2.76 1.61 -10.66
N TYR A 14 -2.93 2.54 -9.72
CA TYR A 14 -1.91 3.54 -9.39
C TYR A 14 -0.59 2.87 -9.02
N GLY A 15 -0.62 1.90 -8.11
CA GLY A 15 0.58 1.23 -7.66
C GLY A 15 1.29 0.46 -8.78
N VAL A 16 0.58 -0.22 -9.66
CA VAL A 16 1.18 -0.90 -10.83
C VAL A 16 1.86 0.11 -11.74
N ILE A 17 1.20 1.24 -12.06
CA ILE A 17 1.76 2.30 -12.92
C ILE A 17 3.04 2.89 -12.32
N VAL A 18 3.10 3.04 -11.00
CA VAL A 18 4.27 3.60 -10.30
C VAL A 18 5.38 2.57 -10.11
N LEU A 19 5.05 1.33 -9.77
CA LEU A 19 6.02 0.33 -9.33
C LEU A 19 6.64 -0.45 -10.49
N VAL A 20 5.89 -0.79 -11.53
CA VAL A 20 6.44 -1.57 -12.66
C VAL A 20 7.63 -0.87 -13.32
N PRO A 21 7.59 0.46 -13.61
CA PRO A 21 8.75 1.14 -14.15
C PRO A 21 9.99 1.09 -13.27
N GLN A 22 9.84 0.95 -11.94
CA GLN A 22 10.97 0.93 -11.00
C GLN A 22 11.95 -0.23 -11.29
N TYR A 23 11.49 -1.33 -11.87
CA TYR A 23 12.41 -2.42 -12.26
C TYR A 23 13.47 -1.98 -13.30
N PHE A 24 13.23 -0.90 -14.00
CA PHE A 24 14.11 -0.38 -15.07
C PHE A 24 14.82 0.94 -14.68
N LEU A 25 14.57 1.46 -13.48
CA LEU A 25 15.00 2.79 -13.07
C LEU A 25 16.03 2.79 -11.94
N LEU A 26 16.63 1.64 -11.58
CA LEU A 26 17.57 1.54 -10.47
C LEU A 26 18.71 2.57 -10.56
N GLU A 27 19.43 2.61 -11.71
CA GLU A 27 20.55 3.52 -11.92
C GLU A 27 20.11 4.99 -11.97
N ARG A 28 18.97 5.26 -12.61
CA ARG A 28 18.40 6.59 -12.66
C ARG A 28 18.02 7.09 -11.28
N ASN A 29 17.35 6.26 -10.48
CA ASN A 29 16.97 6.61 -9.12
C ASN A 29 18.20 6.86 -8.24
N GLY A 30 19.25 6.05 -8.37
CA GLY A 30 20.50 6.26 -7.64
C GLY A 30 21.23 7.55 -8.02
N ARG A 31 21.06 8.03 -9.27
CA ARG A 31 21.61 9.30 -9.73
C ARG A 31 20.75 10.49 -9.34
N ASP A 32 19.41 10.39 -9.51
CA ASP A 32 18.47 11.48 -9.27
C ASP A 32 18.21 11.69 -7.78
N PHE A 33 18.40 10.64 -6.96
CA PHE A 33 18.24 10.64 -5.50
C PHE A 33 19.49 10.07 -4.81
N PRO A 34 20.63 10.80 -4.82
CA PRO A 34 21.86 10.31 -4.23
C PRO A 34 21.71 10.02 -2.71
N PRO A 35 22.53 9.10 -2.14
CA PRO A 35 23.63 8.39 -2.79
C PRO A 35 23.16 7.29 -3.74
N ALA A 36 24.10 6.77 -4.57
CA ALA A 36 23.82 5.63 -5.43
C ALA A 36 23.31 4.43 -4.64
N ILE A 37 22.41 3.65 -5.23
CA ILE A 37 21.82 2.47 -4.60
C ILE A 37 22.88 1.36 -4.59
N THR A 38 23.42 1.04 -3.42
CA THR A 38 24.49 0.03 -3.21
C THR A 38 23.94 -1.34 -2.87
N HIS A 39 22.64 -1.44 -2.54
CA HIS A 39 21.95 -2.67 -2.18
C HIS A 39 20.73 -2.90 -3.12
N PRO A 40 20.99 -3.32 -4.37
CA PRO A 40 19.91 -3.51 -5.35
C PRO A 40 18.89 -4.56 -4.92
N GLU A 41 19.30 -5.55 -4.12
CA GLU A 41 18.41 -6.57 -3.56
C GLU A 41 17.33 -5.98 -2.64
N TYR A 42 17.63 -4.94 -1.88
CA TYR A 42 16.63 -4.25 -1.06
C TYR A 42 15.69 -3.41 -1.92
N TYR A 43 16.25 -2.76 -2.95
CA TYR A 43 15.44 -2.00 -3.89
C TYR A 43 14.42 -2.88 -4.63
N TYR A 44 14.88 -3.96 -5.26
CA TYR A 44 14.00 -4.88 -5.97
C TYR A 44 13.08 -5.67 -5.04
N GLY A 45 13.56 -6.00 -3.84
CA GLY A 45 12.75 -6.62 -2.80
C GLY A 45 11.58 -5.74 -2.40
N PHE A 46 11.82 -4.45 -2.15
CA PHE A 46 10.76 -3.48 -1.86
C PHE A 46 9.75 -3.37 -3.00
N VAL A 47 10.22 -3.16 -4.23
CA VAL A 47 9.36 -3.05 -5.42
C VAL A 47 8.51 -4.31 -5.61
N GLY A 48 9.11 -5.49 -5.46
CA GLY A 48 8.43 -6.77 -5.62
C GLY A 48 7.34 -6.98 -4.59
N VAL A 49 7.63 -6.76 -3.30
CA VAL A 49 6.64 -6.89 -2.22
C VAL A 49 5.51 -5.89 -2.40
N ALA A 50 5.83 -4.63 -2.74
CA ALA A 50 4.81 -3.61 -3.00
C ALA A 50 3.91 -4.00 -4.19
N LEU A 51 4.46 -4.60 -5.27
CA LEU A 51 3.66 -5.09 -6.39
C LEU A 51 2.72 -6.24 -5.99
N VAL A 52 3.15 -7.16 -5.13
CA VAL A 52 2.28 -8.22 -4.61
C VAL A 52 1.07 -7.62 -3.90
N PHE A 53 1.24 -6.53 -3.14
CA PHE A 53 0.11 -5.84 -2.53
C PHE A 53 -0.85 -5.22 -3.54
N GLN A 54 -0.38 -4.78 -4.71
CA GLN A 54 -1.30 -4.31 -5.77
C GLN A 54 -2.22 -5.44 -6.26
N LEU A 55 -1.70 -6.68 -6.35
CA LEU A 55 -2.54 -7.85 -6.67
C LEU A 55 -3.59 -8.10 -5.56
N ILE A 56 -3.21 -7.95 -4.29
CA ILE A 56 -4.14 -8.02 -3.16
C ILE A 56 -5.23 -6.94 -3.30
N PHE A 57 -4.89 -5.71 -3.69
CA PHE A 57 -5.87 -4.65 -3.90
C PHE A 57 -6.86 -5.00 -5.01
N PHE A 58 -6.40 -5.59 -6.10
CA PHE A 58 -7.31 -6.09 -7.14
C PHE A 58 -8.23 -7.20 -6.61
N VAL A 59 -7.72 -8.14 -5.82
CA VAL A 59 -8.53 -9.19 -5.18
C VAL A 59 -9.60 -8.56 -4.28
N ILE A 60 -9.24 -7.61 -3.40
CA ILE A 60 -10.21 -6.90 -2.54
C ILE A 60 -11.27 -6.20 -3.39
N SER A 61 -10.88 -5.56 -4.50
CA SER A 61 -11.80 -4.82 -5.37
C SER A 61 -12.88 -5.71 -5.98
N THR A 62 -12.65 -7.01 -6.14
CA THR A 62 -13.66 -7.94 -6.64
C THR A 62 -14.80 -8.16 -5.64
N ASN A 63 -14.48 -8.34 -4.37
CA ASN A 63 -15.46 -8.53 -3.29
C ASN A 63 -14.93 -8.03 -1.95
N PRO A 64 -15.07 -6.74 -1.62
CA PRO A 64 -14.54 -6.17 -0.38
C PRO A 64 -15.12 -6.78 0.91
N ILE A 65 -16.32 -7.36 0.87
CA ILE A 65 -16.93 -8.03 2.03
C ILE A 65 -16.18 -9.33 2.32
N LYS A 66 -16.06 -10.19 1.32
CA LYS A 66 -15.36 -11.47 1.43
C LYS A 66 -13.90 -11.30 1.86
N TYR A 67 -13.23 -10.27 1.34
CA TYR A 67 -11.82 -10.03 1.58
C TYR A 67 -11.55 -8.92 2.60
N ARG A 68 -12.51 -8.68 3.53
CA ARG A 68 -12.39 -7.61 4.53
C ARG A 68 -11.13 -7.71 5.40
N ALA A 69 -10.69 -8.90 5.75
CA ALA A 69 -9.46 -9.11 6.51
C ALA A 69 -8.23 -8.55 5.77
N LEU A 70 -8.16 -8.70 4.44
CA LEU A 70 -7.08 -8.16 3.63
C LEU A 70 -7.09 -6.62 3.58
N ILE A 71 -8.24 -5.97 3.78
CA ILE A 71 -8.29 -4.50 3.91
C ILE A 71 -7.47 -4.05 5.12
N GLY A 72 -7.59 -4.75 6.27
CA GLY A 72 -6.80 -4.46 7.45
C GLY A 72 -5.29 -4.55 7.19
N THR A 73 -4.85 -5.65 6.57
CA THR A 73 -3.44 -5.85 6.19
C THR A 73 -2.95 -4.77 5.21
N SER A 74 -3.80 -4.36 4.27
CA SER A 74 -3.48 -3.31 3.29
C SER A 74 -3.29 -1.92 3.93
N ILE A 75 -3.97 -1.64 5.04
CA ILE A 75 -3.74 -0.41 5.82
C ILE A 75 -2.31 -0.41 6.38
N PHE A 76 -1.86 -1.51 6.97
CA PHE A 76 -0.50 -1.62 7.50
C PHE A 76 0.56 -1.51 6.40
N GLU A 77 0.31 -2.04 5.22
CA GLU A 77 1.22 -1.88 4.07
C GLU A 77 1.41 -0.40 3.72
N LYS A 78 0.35 0.40 3.67
CA LYS A 78 0.47 1.83 3.41
C LYS A 78 1.22 2.57 4.52
N LEU A 79 0.98 2.22 5.77
CA LEU A 79 1.69 2.80 6.91
C LEU A 79 3.17 2.42 6.93
N ALA A 80 3.51 1.22 6.47
CA ALA A 80 4.89 0.73 6.42
C ALA A 80 5.82 1.58 5.55
N PHE A 81 5.30 2.32 4.59
CA PHE A 81 6.07 3.30 3.81
C PHE A 81 5.82 4.74 4.28
N ALA A 82 4.56 5.14 4.51
CA ALA A 82 4.22 6.51 4.87
C ALA A 82 4.86 6.98 6.18
N VAL A 83 4.91 6.13 7.21
CA VAL A 83 5.48 6.48 8.51
C VAL A 83 7.00 6.67 8.44
N PRO A 84 7.81 5.72 7.92
CA PRO A 84 9.24 5.93 7.72
C PRO A 84 9.54 7.14 6.81
N ALA A 85 8.78 7.35 5.73
CA ALA A 85 8.96 8.49 4.85
C ALA A 85 8.80 9.82 5.60
N ALA A 86 7.80 9.92 6.47
CA ALA A 86 7.61 11.12 7.30
C ALA A 86 8.76 11.32 8.29
N ILE A 87 9.18 10.26 9.00
CA ILE A 87 10.29 10.33 9.97
C ILE A 87 11.59 10.76 9.29
N LEU A 88 11.92 10.16 8.14
CA LEU A 88 13.13 10.46 7.39
C LEU A 88 13.11 11.86 6.80
N PHE A 89 11.95 12.34 6.34
CA PHE A 89 11.82 13.69 5.80
C PHE A 89 12.07 14.76 6.87
N PHE A 90 11.44 14.63 8.04
CA PHE A 90 11.66 15.56 9.15
C PHE A 90 13.07 15.44 9.76
N GLY A 91 13.72 14.31 9.58
CA GLY A 91 15.14 14.12 9.90
C GLY A 91 16.12 14.64 8.83
N ASN A 92 15.65 15.32 7.78
CA ASN A 92 16.45 15.78 6.63
C ASN A 92 17.21 14.67 5.89
N MET A 93 16.67 13.45 5.92
CA MET A 93 17.25 12.25 5.27
C MET A 93 16.49 11.81 4.02
N LEU A 94 15.42 12.50 3.65
CA LEU A 94 14.58 12.15 2.51
C LEU A 94 14.27 13.38 1.65
N SER A 95 14.27 13.22 0.33
CA SER A 95 13.89 14.27 -0.59
C SER A 95 12.39 14.60 -0.53
N ALA A 96 12.01 15.83 -0.88
CA ALA A 96 10.62 16.26 -0.91
C ALA A 96 9.75 15.43 -1.88
N SER A 97 10.30 14.97 -3.00
CA SER A 97 9.59 14.13 -3.97
C SER A 97 9.28 12.73 -3.40
N MET A 98 10.24 12.12 -2.70
CA MET A 98 10.01 10.85 -2.03
C MET A 98 9.05 10.98 -0.84
N PHE A 99 9.12 12.08 -0.10
CA PHE A 99 8.13 12.40 0.93
C PHE A 99 6.73 12.55 0.35
N ALA A 100 6.58 13.25 -0.80
CA ALA A 100 5.28 13.37 -1.48
C ALA A 100 4.71 11.99 -1.87
N ALA A 101 5.54 11.06 -2.34
CA ALA A 101 5.11 9.68 -2.60
C ALA A 101 4.60 8.99 -1.33
N GLY A 102 5.29 9.16 -0.19
CA GLY A 102 4.85 8.66 1.11
C GLY A 102 3.50 9.28 1.55
N MET A 103 3.26 10.55 1.22
CA MET A 103 1.99 11.19 1.54
C MET A 103 0.83 10.69 0.67
N ILE A 104 1.08 10.30 -0.57
CA ILE A 104 0.06 9.61 -1.40
C ILE A 104 -0.32 8.28 -0.73
N ASP A 105 0.64 7.52 -0.24
CA ASP A 105 0.37 6.28 0.50
C ASP A 105 -0.39 6.55 1.80
N ALA A 106 -0.10 7.62 2.52
CA ALA A 106 -0.87 8.03 3.69
C ALA A 106 -2.34 8.32 3.34
N VAL A 107 -2.60 9.03 2.25
CA VAL A 107 -3.97 9.29 1.76
C VAL A 107 -4.68 7.99 1.38
N LEU A 108 -4.02 7.09 0.65
CA LEU A 108 -4.56 5.77 0.33
C LEU A 108 -4.85 4.97 1.60
N GLY A 109 -3.96 5.01 2.59
CA GLY A 109 -4.15 4.38 3.90
C GLY A 109 -5.42 4.87 4.60
N ILE A 110 -5.67 6.18 4.61
CA ILE A 110 -6.90 6.78 5.16
C ILE A 110 -8.13 6.26 4.39
N LEU A 111 -8.08 6.23 3.07
CA LEU A 111 -9.19 5.72 2.25
C LEU A 111 -9.44 4.22 2.50
N PHE A 112 -8.39 3.44 2.79
CA PHE A 112 -8.51 2.03 3.17
C PHE A 112 -9.14 1.88 4.55
N VAL A 113 -8.79 2.73 5.52
CA VAL A 113 -9.46 2.79 6.84
C VAL A 113 -10.95 3.09 6.68
N VAL A 114 -11.30 4.11 5.89
CA VAL A 114 -12.71 4.42 5.59
C VAL A 114 -13.42 3.25 4.93
N SER A 115 -12.73 2.56 4.01
CA SER A 115 -13.26 1.34 3.36
C SER A 115 -13.53 0.23 4.38
N PHE A 116 -12.59 -0.01 5.29
CA PHE A 116 -12.70 -1.02 6.34
C PHE A 116 -13.91 -0.77 7.26
N ILE A 117 -14.13 0.50 7.64
CA ILE A 117 -15.26 0.91 8.48
C ILE A 117 -16.60 0.73 7.74
N LYS A 118 -16.65 1.08 6.44
CA LYS A 118 -17.87 0.98 5.63
C LYS A 118 -18.23 -0.44 5.21
N VAL A 119 -17.26 -1.35 5.16
CA VAL A 119 -17.47 -2.76 4.80
C VAL A 119 -17.79 -3.54 6.08
N LYS A 120 -19.07 -3.93 6.23
CA LYS A 120 -19.50 -4.74 7.37
C LYS A 120 -18.92 -6.17 7.28
N PRO A 121 -18.63 -6.84 8.41
CA PRO A 121 -18.21 -8.24 8.43
C PRO A 121 -19.22 -9.14 7.72
N HIS A 122 -18.75 -10.22 7.12
CA HIS A 122 -19.63 -11.25 6.58
C HIS A 122 -20.38 -11.94 7.73
N ARG A 123 -21.61 -12.36 7.49
CA ARG A 123 -22.46 -12.99 8.53
C ARG A 123 -21.82 -14.27 9.11
N ASP A 124 -21.10 -15.00 8.30
CA ASP A 124 -20.42 -16.24 8.73
C ASP A 124 -19.26 -15.95 9.69
N ASP A 125 -18.57 -14.82 9.52
CA ASP A 125 -17.50 -14.39 10.45
C ASP A 125 -18.08 -13.99 11.82
N GLN A 126 -19.31 -13.46 11.84
CA GLN A 126 -20.02 -13.12 13.08
C GLN A 126 -20.43 -14.39 13.83
N LEU A 127 -20.97 -15.39 13.13
CA LEU A 127 -21.34 -16.67 13.73
C LEU A 127 -20.11 -17.40 14.28
N ALA A 128 -18.99 -17.42 13.55
CA ALA A 128 -17.76 -18.04 14.02
C ALA A 128 -17.23 -17.40 15.31
N SER A 129 -17.39 -16.09 15.50
CA SER A 129 -16.97 -15.38 16.71
C SER A 129 -17.88 -15.69 17.92
N GLU A 130 -19.14 -16.04 17.69
CA GLU A 130 -20.08 -16.45 18.76
C GLU A 130 -19.79 -17.86 19.29
N TYR A 131 -19.17 -18.74 18.47
CA TYR A 131 -18.82 -20.11 18.90
C TYR A 131 -17.51 -20.20 19.68
N ILE A 132 -16.68 -19.14 19.68
CA ILE A 132 -15.35 -19.12 20.34
C ILE A 132 -15.41 -18.44 21.72
N ASN A 133 -16.50 -17.73 22.06
CA ASN A 133 -16.76 -17.11 23.35
C ASN A 133 -17.76 -17.94 24.19
#